data_09caff2de553ab06c749dbdae1ea5063
#
_entry.id   09caff2de553ab06c749dbdae1ea5063
#
_cell.length_a   1.000
_cell.length_b   1.000
_cell.length_c   1.000
_cell.angle_alpha   90.00
_cell.angle_beta   90.00
_cell.angle_gamma   90.00
#
_symmetry.space_group_name_H-M   'P 1'
#
loop_
_entity.id
_entity.type
_entity.pdbx_description
1 polymer ?
#
loop_
_entity_poly.entity_id
_entity_poly.type
_entity_poly.pdbx_seq_one_letter_code
_entity_poly.pdbx_strand_id
1 'polypeptide(L)'
;NACGVFPGAARSGVLPEHDSAGREEVCRTARAMLAGHVALLSLFLLTGAWQLVLLISLASFIGNGPSILLASAQHCGRSAATQDFRDNSRTVLLPRWLAFFYWNMNYHIEHHMYPGVPCYRLPALRSVLADDLPAATVGLTGVLAEFRRDLHSPHTGGC
;
A
#
# COMPACT_ATOMS: atom_id res chain seq x y z
N ASN A 1 -13.23 7.50 8.78
CA ASN A 1 -14.32 7.98 7.90
C ASN A 1 -15.74 7.74 8.49
N ALA A 2 -15.90 6.81 9.44
CA ALA A 2 -17.20 6.55 10.06
C ALA A 2 -17.78 7.79 10.79
N CYS A 3 -16.93 8.66 11.30
CA CYS A 3 -17.30 9.93 11.94
C CYS A 3 -17.49 11.10 10.95
N GLY A 4 -17.34 10.87 9.65
CA GLY A 4 -17.45 11.91 8.61
C GLY A 4 -16.24 12.84 8.51
N VAL A 5 -15.15 12.54 9.23
CA VAL A 5 -13.90 13.32 9.15
C VAL A 5 -13.00 12.73 8.09
N PHE A 6 -12.64 13.53 7.09
CA PHE A 6 -11.73 13.15 6.02
C PHE A 6 -10.44 13.95 6.15
N PRO A 7 -9.25 13.32 6.16
CA PRO A 7 -7.97 14.02 6.12
C PRO A 7 -7.87 14.90 4.86
N GLY A 8 -7.19 16.04 4.95
CA GLY A 8 -7.13 17.04 3.87
C GLY A 8 -6.66 16.49 2.51
N ALA A 9 -5.66 15.59 2.52
CA ALA A 9 -5.15 14.96 1.29
C ALA A 9 -6.16 14.00 0.62
N ALA A 10 -7.02 13.35 1.41
CA ALA A 10 -8.08 12.48 0.89
C ALA A 10 -9.31 13.30 0.40
N ARG A 11 -9.45 14.55 0.85
CA ARG A 11 -10.55 15.42 0.44
C ARG A 11 -10.49 15.82 -1.03
N SER A 12 -9.33 16.15 -1.54
CA SER A 12 -9.16 16.71 -2.89
C SER A 12 -8.97 15.64 -3.97
N GLY A 13 -8.48 14.45 -3.62
CA GLY A 13 -8.12 13.42 -4.60
C GLY A 13 -9.17 12.34 -4.81
N VAL A 14 -9.94 11.97 -3.77
CA VAL A 14 -10.88 10.83 -3.83
C VAL A 14 -12.34 11.28 -3.83
N LEU A 15 -12.67 12.35 -3.11
CA LEU A 15 -14.03 12.88 -3.02
C LEU A 15 -13.99 14.40 -3.19
N PRO A 16 -14.43 14.95 -4.32
CA PRO A 16 -14.58 16.39 -4.53
C PRO A 16 -15.41 17.02 -3.40
N GLU A 17 -15.09 18.26 -3.02
CA GLU A 17 -15.79 18.94 -1.91
C GLU A 17 -17.31 19.06 -2.13
N HIS A 18 -17.73 19.10 -3.39
CA HIS A 18 -19.13 19.21 -3.79
C HIS A 18 -19.89 17.88 -3.87
N ASP A 19 -19.21 16.74 -3.74
CA ASP A 19 -19.87 15.42 -3.79
C ASP A 19 -20.37 15.00 -2.39
N SER A 20 -21.48 15.60 -1.96
CA SER A 20 -22.14 15.25 -0.70
C SER A 20 -22.68 13.82 -0.71
N ALA A 21 -23.19 13.33 -1.85
CA ALA A 21 -23.76 12.00 -1.98
C ALA A 21 -22.68 10.90 -1.85
N GLY A 22 -21.55 11.06 -2.53
CA GLY A 22 -20.43 10.13 -2.40
C GLY A 22 -19.84 10.11 -1.00
N ARG A 23 -19.79 11.26 -0.32
CA ARG A 23 -19.34 11.35 1.08
C ARG A 23 -20.28 10.65 2.03
N GLU A 24 -21.58 10.76 1.82
CA GLU A 24 -22.60 10.08 2.62
C GLU A 24 -22.53 8.56 2.42
N GLU A 25 -22.33 8.10 1.19
CA GLU A 25 -22.15 6.68 0.87
C GLU A 25 -20.91 6.09 1.54
N VAL A 26 -19.77 6.78 1.48
CA VAL A 26 -18.54 6.37 2.19
C VAL A 26 -18.75 6.29 3.69
N CYS A 27 -19.41 7.28 4.28
CA CYS A 27 -19.74 7.28 5.72
C CYS A 27 -20.68 6.14 6.08
N ARG A 28 -21.72 5.89 5.28
CA ARG A 28 -22.67 4.79 5.47
C ARG A 28 -21.97 3.44 5.41
N THR A 29 -21.15 3.22 4.40
CA THR A 29 -20.37 1.99 4.22
C THR A 29 -19.41 1.79 5.42
N ALA A 30 -18.68 2.83 5.82
CA ALA A 30 -17.77 2.76 6.96
C ALA A 30 -18.50 2.44 8.28
N ARG A 31 -19.69 3.01 8.48
CA ARG A 31 -20.54 2.71 9.66
C ARG A 31 -21.07 1.28 9.63
N ALA A 32 -21.50 0.79 8.46
CA ALA A 32 -21.95 -0.59 8.28
C ALA A 32 -20.82 -1.59 8.55
N MET A 33 -19.61 -1.33 8.04
CA MET A 33 -18.44 -2.15 8.32
C MET A 33 -18.08 -2.16 9.81
N LEU A 34 -18.10 -1.00 10.46
CA LEU A 34 -17.83 -0.89 11.88
C LEU A 34 -18.88 -1.64 12.71
N ALA A 35 -20.16 -1.46 12.40
CA ALA A 35 -21.25 -2.17 13.07
C ALA A 35 -21.14 -3.69 12.89
N GLY A 36 -20.80 -4.16 11.69
CA GLY A 36 -20.53 -5.57 11.40
C GLY A 36 -19.38 -6.13 12.25
N HIS A 37 -18.27 -5.39 12.37
CA HIS A 37 -17.15 -5.82 13.20
C HIS A 37 -17.50 -5.86 14.68
N VAL A 38 -18.24 -4.86 15.18
CA VAL A 38 -18.70 -4.84 16.57
C VAL A 38 -19.66 -6.00 16.85
N ALA A 39 -20.58 -6.31 15.92
CA ALA A 39 -21.49 -7.44 16.07
C ALA A 39 -20.74 -8.78 16.09
N LEU A 40 -19.78 -8.99 15.18
CA LEU A 40 -18.93 -10.18 15.13
C LEU A 40 -18.09 -10.33 16.41
N LEU A 41 -17.47 -9.25 16.87
CA LEU A 41 -16.69 -9.23 18.10
C LEU A 41 -17.56 -9.61 19.29
N SER A 42 -18.75 -9.03 19.42
CA SER A 42 -19.68 -9.36 20.48
C SER A 42 -20.11 -10.83 20.44
N LEU A 43 -20.44 -11.34 19.24
CA LEU A 43 -20.81 -12.75 19.05
C LEU A 43 -19.67 -13.68 19.48
N PHE A 44 -18.43 -13.44 19.06
CA PHE A 44 -17.29 -14.28 19.39
C PHE A 44 -16.96 -14.25 20.89
N LEU A 45 -17.11 -13.11 21.55
CA LEU A 45 -16.93 -13.01 22.99
C LEU A 45 -18.03 -13.73 23.77
N LEU A 46 -19.29 -13.58 23.35
CA LEU A 46 -20.43 -14.25 23.99
C LEU A 46 -20.41 -15.77 23.81
N THR A 47 -19.91 -16.27 22.69
CA THR A 47 -19.81 -17.71 22.41
C THR A 47 -18.51 -18.35 22.94
N GLY A 48 -17.59 -17.56 23.53
CA GLY A 48 -16.30 -18.03 23.98
C GLY A 48 -15.28 -18.31 22.85
N ALA A 49 -15.63 -17.97 21.61
CA ALA A 49 -14.78 -18.16 20.42
C ALA A 49 -13.79 -16.99 20.21
N TRP A 50 -13.16 -16.55 21.27
CA TRP A 50 -12.26 -15.37 21.25
C TRP A 50 -11.09 -15.49 20.26
N GLN A 51 -10.69 -16.73 19.91
CA GLN A 51 -9.65 -16.98 18.91
C GLN A 51 -10.06 -16.44 17.53
N LEU A 52 -11.36 -16.41 17.21
CA LEU A 52 -11.86 -15.86 15.94
C LEU A 52 -11.75 -14.33 15.91
N VAL A 53 -11.70 -13.66 17.06
CA VAL A 53 -11.40 -12.22 17.13
C VAL A 53 -10.00 -11.95 16.60
N LEU A 54 -9.02 -12.75 17.00
CA LEU A 54 -7.65 -12.64 16.52
C LEU A 54 -7.57 -12.92 15.02
N LEU A 55 -8.23 -14.00 14.57
CA LEU A 55 -8.16 -14.44 13.18
C LEU A 55 -8.89 -13.51 12.20
N ILE A 56 -10.03 -12.96 12.57
CA ILE A 56 -10.88 -12.17 11.66
C ILE A 56 -10.66 -10.67 11.83
N SER A 57 -10.65 -10.17 13.07
CA SER A 57 -10.56 -8.74 13.31
C SER A 57 -9.10 -8.24 13.36
N LEU A 58 -8.20 -8.97 14.04
CA LEU A 58 -6.81 -8.53 14.19
C LEU A 58 -5.88 -8.99 13.06
N ALA A 59 -6.18 -10.10 12.38
CA ALA A 59 -5.33 -10.59 11.29
C ALA A 59 -5.15 -9.54 10.18
N SER A 60 -6.19 -8.81 9.84
CA SER A 60 -6.13 -7.74 8.84
C SER A 60 -5.19 -6.60 9.27
N PHE A 61 -5.18 -6.22 10.55
CA PHE A 61 -4.27 -5.19 11.06
C PHE A 61 -2.83 -5.69 11.12
N ILE A 62 -2.62 -6.91 11.58
CA ILE A 62 -1.29 -7.52 11.68
C ILE A 62 -0.71 -7.77 10.28
N GLY A 63 -1.51 -8.29 9.35
CA GLY A 63 -1.09 -8.58 7.98
C GLY A 63 -0.84 -7.32 7.14
N ASN A 64 -1.63 -6.26 7.33
CA ASN A 64 -1.48 -5.01 6.59
C ASN A 64 -0.23 -4.21 7.01
N GLY A 65 0.24 -4.31 8.24
CA GLY A 65 1.42 -3.58 8.70
C GLY A 65 2.65 -3.80 7.80
N PRO A 66 3.10 -5.04 7.59
CA PRO A 66 4.20 -5.34 6.66
C PRO A 66 3.92 -4.90 5.22
N SER A 67 2.69 -5.05 4.73
CA SER A 67 2.31 -4.65 3.37
C SER A 67 2.37 -3.13 3.19
N ILE A 68 1.90 -2.37 4.16
CA ILE A 68 1.97 -0.90 4.15
C ILE A 68 3.43 -0.45 4.21
N LEU A 69 4.26 -1.07 5.04
CA LEU A 69 5.68 -0.75 5.12
C LEU A 69 6.39 -0.99 3.78
N LEU A 70 6.14 -2.12 3.13
CA LEU A 70 6.72 -2.45 1.84
C LEU A 70 6.20 -1.51 0.75
N ALA A 71 4.90 -1.24 0.70
CA ALA A 71 4.32 -0.29 -0.25
C ALA A 71 4.89 1.12 -0.06
N SER A 72 4.98 1.60 1.19
CA SER A 72 5.59 2.89 1.49
C SER A 72 7.05 2.96 1.04
N ALA A 73 7.82 1.88 1.23
CA ALA A 73 9.20 1.79 0.79
C ALA A 73 9.36 1.93 -0.74
N GLN A 74 8.32 1.60 -1.52
CA GLN A 74 8.34 1.68 -2.97
C GLN A 74 8.02 3.08 -3.52
N HIS A 75 7.36 3.93 -2.74
CA HIS A 75 6.97 5.28 -3.16
C HIS A 75 7.70 6.40 -2.41
N CYS A 76 8.14 6.14 -1.18
CA CYS A 76 8.76 7.15 -0.33
C CYS A 76 10.02 7.74 -0.96
N GLY A 77 10.13 9.09 -1.00
CA GLY A 77 11.24 9.78 -1.63
C GLY A 77 11.20 9.77 -3.16
N ARG A 78 10.09 9.40 -3.79
CA ARG A 78 9.89 9.47 -5.25
C ARG A 78 9.00 10.64 -5.63
N SER A 79 9.13 11.12 -6.87
CA SER A 79 8.36 12.26 -7.34
C SER A 79 6.88 11.92 -7.51
N ALA A 80 6.00 12.62 -6.78
CA ALA A 80 4.55 12.52 -6.97
C ALA A 80 4.06 13.37 -8.16
N ALA A 81 4.92 14.19 -8.77
CA ALA A 81 4.55 15.11 -9.83
C ALA A 81 4.62 14.51 -11.25
N THR A 82 5.13 13.30 -11.39
CA THR A 82 5.26 12.63 -12.69
C THR A 82 4.29 11.44 -12.80
N GLN A 83 3.83 11.19 -14.04
CA GLN A 83 3.06 9.99 -14.37
C GLN A 83 3.96 8.83 -14.82
N ASP A 84 5.26 9.06 -14.96
CA ASP A 84 6.20 7.99 -15.29
C ASP A 84 6.46 7.14 -14.04
N PHE A 85 6.09 5.88 -14.11
CA PHE A 85 6.25 4.94 -12.99
C PHE A 85 7.71 4.65 -12.64
N ARG A 86 8.64 4.92 -13.56
CA ARG A 86 10.09 4.81 -13.33
C ARG A 86 10.62 5.86 -12.36
N ASP A 87 9.94 7.02 -12.31
CA ASP A 87 10.32 8.15 -11.46
C ASP A 87 9.49 8.23 -10.17
N ASN A 88 8.19 7.80 -10.21
CA ASN A 88 7.29 7.92 -9.07
C ASN A 88 7.27 6.67 -8.17
N SER A 89 7.94 5.61 -8.56
CA SER A 89 8.04 4.37 -7.78
C SER A 89 9.41 3.72 -7.91
N ARG A 90 9.64 2.67 -7.16
CA ARG A 90 10.86 1.84 -7.25
C ARG A 90 10.55 0.37 -7.12
N THR A 91 11.35 -0.45 -7.79
CA THR A 91 11.40 -1.89 -7.55
C THR A 91 12.41 -2.19 -6.46
N VAL A 92 12.01 -2.97 -5.46
CA VAL A 92 12.84 -3.37 -4.32
C VAL A 92 13.10 -4.87 -4.40
N LEU A 93 14.35 -5.27 -4.59
CA LEU A 93 14.71 -6.69 -4.59
C LEU A 93 14.66 -7.24 -3.16
N LEU A 94 13.76 -8.16 -2.93
CA LEU A 94 13.54 -8.82 -1.65
C LEU A 94 14.02 -10.28 -1.70
N PRO A 95 14.33 -10.91 -0.56
CA PRO A 95 14.52 -12.35 -0.47
C PRO A 95 13.31 -13.08 -1.05
N ARG A 96 13.53 -14.21 -1.75
CA ARG A 96 12.48 -14.94 -2.49
C ARG A 96 11.26 -15.30 -1.64
N TRP A 97 11.47 -15.70 -0.39
CA TRP A 97 10.39 -16.02 0.53
C TRP A 97 9.52 -14.80 0.85
N LEU A 98 10.12 -13.62 1.06
CA LEU A 98 9.39 -12.39 1.33
C LEU A 98 8.68 -11.87 0.08
N ALA A 99 9.34 -11.93 -1.08
CA ALA A 99 8.72 -11.61 -2.37
C ALA A 99 7.50 -12.50 -2.65
N PHE A 100 7.58 -13.80 -2.32
CA PHE A 100 6.47 -14.75 -2.45
C PHE A 100 5.27 -14.33 -1.58
N PHE A 101 5.47 -14.06 -0.29
CA PHE A 101 4.40 -13.62 0.60
C PHE A 101 3.85 -12.23 0.24
N TYR A 102 4.66 -11.42 -0.42
CA TYR A 102 4.24 -10.11 -0.94
C TYR A 102 3.73 -10.20 -2.39
N TRP A 103 3.46 -11.39 -2.92
CA TRP A 103 2.94 -11.63 -4.27
C TRP A 103 3.80 -11.00 -5.37
N ASN A 104 5.10 -10.95 -5.21
CA ASN A 104 6.05 -10.25 -6.07
C ASN A 104 5.70 -8.77 -6.34
N MET A 105 4.86 -8.14 -5.51
CA MET A 105 4.51 -6.71 -5.62
C MET A 105 5.70 -5.79 -5.34
N ASN A 106 6.84 -6.35 -4.94
CA ASN A 106 8.11 -5.68 -4.84
C ASN A 106 8.71 -5.29 -6.21
N TYR A 107 8.24 -5.90 -7.32
CA TYR A 107 8.46 -5.48 -8.70
C TYR A 107 7.42 -4.42 -9.10
N HIS A 108 7.50 -3.28 -8.44
CA HIS A 108 6.40 -2.32 -8.41
C HIS A 108 6.30 -1.45 -9.66
N ILE A 109 7.42 -1.05 -10.23
CA ILE A 109 7.46 -0.32 -11.51
C ILE A 109 6.86 -1.21 -12.60
N GLU A 110 7.29 -2.45 -12.67
CA GLU A 110 6.83 -3.44 -13.66
C GLU A 110 5.32 -3.68 -13.53
N HIS A 111 4.83 -3.75 -12.28
CA HIS A 111 3.40 -3.90 -12.01
C HIS A 111 2.59 -2.68 -12.47
N HIS A 112 3.07 -1.47 -12.20
CA HIS A 112 2.39 -0.25 -12.65
C HIS A 112 2.40 -0.08 -14.17
N MET A 113 3.51 -0.41 -14.83
CA MET A 113 3.61 -0.33 -16.28
C MET A 113 2.74 -1.39 -16.99
N TYR A 114 2.62 -2.57 -16.40
CA TYR A 114 1.91 -3.71 -17.00
C TYR A 114 1.00 -4.40 -15.97
N PRO A 115 -0.08 -3.75 -15.51
CA PRO A 115 -0.93 -4.27 -14.44
C PRO A 115 -1.67 -5.57 -14.79
N GLY A 116 -1.79 -5.90 -16.08
CA GLY A 116 -2.37 -7.16 -16.56
C GLY A 116 -1.43 -8.37 -16.45
N VAL A 117 -0.14 -8.16 -16.12
CA VAL A 117 0.81 -9.26 -15.97
C VAL A 117 0.65 -9.91 -14.60
N PRO A 118 0.44 -11.25 -14.53
CA PRO A 118 0.30 -11.94 -13.25
C PRO A 118 1.53 -11.77 -12.37
N CYS A 119 1.32 -11.63 -11.06
CA CYS A 119 2.38 -11.35 -10.08
C CYS A 119 3.58 -12.30 -10.14
N TYR A 120 3.35 -13.58 -10.42
CA TYR A 120 4.42 -14.58 -10.55
C TYR A 120 5.28 -14.42 -11.82
N ARG A 121 4.85 -13.60 -12.79
CA ARG A 121 5.59 -13.28 -14.02
C ARG A 121 6.35 -11.96 -13.93
N LEU A 122 6.14 -11.13 -12.92
CA LEU A 122 6.83 -9.85 -12.75
C LEU A 122 8.36 -9.97 -12.71
N PRO A 123 8.97 -10.99 -12.06
CA PRO A 123 10.42 -11.17 -12.14
C PRO A 123 10.95 -11.40 -13.56
N ALA A 124 10.21 -12.18 -14.37
CA ALA A 124 10.57 -12.42 -15.77
C ALA A 124 10.36 -11.16 -16.64
N LEU A 125 9.27 -10.41 -16.38
CA LEU A 125 9.01 -9.13 -17.04
C LEU A 125 10.17 -8.15 -16.83
N ARG A 126 10.68 -8.04 -15.59
CA ARG A 126 11.84 -7.19 -15.29
C ARG A 126 13.06 -7.56 -16.13
N SER A 127 13.34 -8.85 -16.33
CA SER A 127 14.47 -9.25 -17.16
C SER A 127 14.30 -8.88 -18.63
N VAL A 128 13.07 -8.83 -19.13
CA VAL A 128 12.76 -8.39 -20.51
C VAL A 128 12.89 -6.88 -20.65
N LEU A 129 12.56 -6.13 -19.60
CA LEU A 129 12.60 -4.66 -19.59
C LEU A 129 13.89 -4.09 -18.98
N ALA A 130 14.93 -4.89 -18.81
CA ALA A 130 16.14 -4.52 -18.07
C ALA A 130 16.78 -3.21 -18.56
N ASP A 131 16.78 -2.98 -19.87
CA ASP A 131 17.37 -1.79 -20.49
C ASP A 131 16.51 -0.52 -20.34
N ASP A 132 15.22 -0.68 -20.06
CA ASP A 132 14.25 0.43 -19.95
C ASP A 132 13.95 0.81 -18.47
N LEU A 133 14.36 -0.02 -17.53
CA LEU A 133 14.07 0.16 -16.12
C LEU A 133 15.25 0.69 -15.32
N PRO A 134 15.01 1.57 -14.35
CA PRO A 134 16.04 2.01 -13.42
C PRO A 134 16.57 0.83 -12.60
N ALA A 135 17.78 0.99 -12.06
CA ALA A 135 18.37 0.01 -11.16
C ALA A 135 17.45 -0.26 -9.97
N ALA A 136 17.22 -1.53 -9.65
CA ALA A 136 16.41 -1.90 -8.50
C ALA A 136 17.17 -1.65 -7.20
N THR A 137 16.46 -1.18 -6.18
CA THR A 137 16.99 -1.02 -4.83
C THR A 137 17.08 -2.39 -4.15
N VAL A 138 18.21 -2.70 -3.54
CA VAL A 138 18.42 -4.01 -2.90
C VAL A 138 18.02 -3.96 -1.43
N GLY A 139 16.96 -4.67 -1.08
CA GLY A 139 16.47 -4.82 0.28
C GLY A 139 15.95 -3.54 0.93
N LEU A 140 15.36 -3.65 2.11
CA LEU A 140 14.86 -2.50 2.87
C LEU A 140 16.00 -1.59 3.38
N THR A 141 17.17 -2.14 3.61
CA THR A 141 18.36 -1.36 3.98
C THR A 141 18.81 -0.43 2.87
N GLY A 142 18.71 -0.87 1.61
CA GLY A 142 18.95 -0.04 0.43
C GLY A 142 17.96 1.11 0.35
N VAL A 143 16.66 0.84 0.58
CA VAL A 143 15.62 1.88 0.62
C VAL A 143 15.91 2.92 1.71
N LEU A 144 16.29 2.48 2.92
CA LEU A 144 16.66 3.38 4.01
C LEU A 144 17.88 4.23 3.67
N ALA A 145 18.87 3.66 2.99
CA ALA A 145 20.06 4.39 2.57
C ALA A 145 19.75 5.44 1.49
N GLU A 146 18.87 5.12 0.53
CA GLU A 146 18.38 6.09 -0.44
C GLU A 146 17.58 7.20 0.24
N PHE A 147 16.64 6.85 1.10
CA PHE A 147 15.82 7.81 1.83
C PHE A 147 16.65 8.79 2.68
N ARG A 148 17.67 8.29 3.37
CA ARG A 148 18.60 9.15 4.13
C ARG A 148 19.36 10.11 3.21
N ARG A 149 19.78 9.67 2.04
CA ARG A 149 20.44 10.55 1.06
C ARG A 149 19.49 11.64 0.57
N ASP A 150 18.24 11.28 0.27
CA ASP A 150 17.21 12.19 -0.22
C ASP A 150 16.83 13.25 0.82
N LEU A 151 16.78 12.90 2.10
CA LEU A 151 16.56 13.85 3.20
C LEU A 151 17.67 14.91 3.33
N HIS A 152 18.88 14.61 2.88
CA HIS A 152 20.02 15.54 2.90
C HIS A 152 20.19 16.30 1.58
N SER A 153 19.36 15.99 0.58
CA SER A 153 19.31 16.68 -0.73
C SER A 153 18.14 17.67 -0.76
N PRO A 154 18.36 18.97 -1.08
CA PRO A 154 17.31 19.99 -0.97
C PRO A 154 16.18 19.94 -2.01
N HIS A 155 16.01 18.84 -2.76
CA HIS A 155 15.13 18.80 -3.93
C HIS A 155 14.14 17.62 -4.01
N THR A 156 13.83 16.89 -2.94
CA THR A 156 12.89 15.76 -3.02
C THR A 156 11.67 15.95 -2.14
N GLY A 157 10.50 15.80 -2.76
CA GLY A 157 9.21 15.81 -2.10
C GLY A 157 9.15 14.75 -1.00
N GLY A 158 8.69 15.16 0.18
CA GLY A 158 8.52 14.25 1.32
C GLY A 158 7.45 13.18 1.09
N CYS A 159 7.50 12.16 1.91
CA CYS A 159 6.43 11.16 2.04
C CYS A 159 5.16 11.77 2.64
#